data_6dfd8cd2309b538463d8215f613c40f0
#
_entry.id   6dfd8cd2309b538463d8215f613c40f0
#
_cell.length_a   1.000
_cell.length_b   1.000
_cell.length_c   1.000
_cell.angle_alpha   90.00
_cell.angle_beta   90.00
_cell.angle_gamma   90.00
#
_symmetry.space_group_name_H-M   'P 1'
#
loop_
_entity.id
_entity.type
_entity.pdbx_description
1 polymer ?
#
loop_
_entity_poly.entity_id
_entity_poly.type
_entity_poly.pdbx_seq_one_letter_code
_entity_poly.pdbx_strand_id
1 'polypeptide(L)'
;MKRFLLFVNAQKERAPETAGFVKSYLLSRGAEKAEITESLAGLAPGDRAEQAALLKEYDCVITFGGDGTIIRAARCTAGSSIPIAGINLGHLGYLTLVSDQSQIHVLLDALLQDRCSTEKRMMLEGSVYTSGDALVSESQLSLNEIVISRKSTAGAVDFCVMVNGAFLNEYKADGIIISTPTGSTAYNLSAGGPIVDPTARMTILTPICPHALNRSSIVLKAEDMIDLLIPETASDSVSLSFDGAVQRDIQPGSRIHIGESELYTSLICLKGGSFLSRIRSKLTAL
;
A
#
# COMPACT_ATOMS: atom_id res chain seq x y z
N MET A 1 22.98 6.39 -7.83
CA MET A 1 22.80 5.92 -6.44
C MET A 1 23.98 5.08 -6.02
N LYS A 2 24.39 5.15 -4.73
CA LYS A 2 25.61 4.46 -4.25
C LYS A 2 25.39 3.66 -2.95
N ARG A 3 24.31 3.93 -2.23
CA ARG A 3 24.03 3.34 -0.92
C ARG A 3 22.66 2.66 -0.95
N PHE A 4 22.64 1.36 -0.70
CA PHE A 4 21.46 0.53 -0.89
C PHE A 4 21.11 -0.23 0.39
N LEU A 5 19.82 -0.20 0.78
CA LEU A 5 19.24 -1.06 1.80
C LEU A 5 18.46 -2.19 1.12
N LEU A 6 18.88 -3.43 1.38
CA LEU A 6 18.32 -4.64 0.76
C LEU A 6 17.33 -5.29 1.73
N PHE A 7 16.04 -5.06 1.53
CA PHE A 7 14.98 -5.58 2.39
C PHE A 7 14.48 -6.93 1.92
N VAL A 8 14.74 -7.96 2.71
CA VAL A 8 14.45 -9.36 2.38
C VAL A 8 13.20 -9.84 3.11
N ASN A 9 12.30 -10.48 2.40
CA ASN A 9 11.24 -11.26 3.02
C ASN A 9 11.76 -12.67 3.29
N ALA A 10 12.15 -12.96 4.53
CA ALA A 10 12.70 -14.25 4.95
C ALA A 10 11.77 -15.45 4.70
N GLN A 11 10.45 -15.23 4.56
CA GLN A 11 9.49 -16.29 4.21
C GLN A 11 9.59 -16.74 2.74
N LYS A 12 10.35 -16.03 1.91
CA LYS A 12 10.60 -16.38 0.51
C LYS A 12 11.95 -17.05 0.37
N GLU A 13 11.94 -18.36 0.11
CA GLU A 13 13.13 -19.24 0.09
C GLU A 13 14.30 -18.67 -0.73
N ARG A 14 14.03 -18.09 -1.91
CA ARG A 14 15.06 -17.53 -2.79
C ARG A 14 15.49 -16.10 -2.45
N ALA A 15 14.85 -15.44 -1.49
CA ALA A 15 15.10 -14.02 -1.21
C ALA A 15 16.48 -13.76 -0.59
N PRO A 16 16.95 -14.54 0.40
CA PRO A 16 18.29 -14.33 0.97
C PRO A 16 19.42 -14.54 -0.06
N GLU A 17 19.34 -15.61 -0.86
CA GLU A 17 20.32 -15.91 -1.90
C GLU A 17 20.38 -14.79 -2.94
N THR A 18 19.21 -14.35 -3.45
CA THR A 18 19.14 -13.27 -4.45
C THR A 18 19.66 -11.95 -3.87
N ALA A 19 19.36 -11.65 -2.61
CA ALA A 19 19.87 -10.45 -1.95
C ALA A 19 21.41 -10.48 -1.77
N GLY A 20 21.97 -11.65 -1.44
CA GLY A 20 23.41 -11.86 -1.39
C GLY A 20 24.09 -11.63 -2.73
N PHE A 21 23.51 -12.16 -3.81
CA PHE A 21 23.95 -11.90 -5.17
C PHE A 21 23.92 -10.41 -5.52
N VAL A 22 22.78 -9.74 -5.26
CA VAL A 22 22.58 -8.30 -5.53
C VAL A 22 23.58 -7.46 -4.75
N LYS A 23 23.81 -7.76 -3.46
CA LYS A 23 24.82 -7.09 -2.63
C LYS A 23 26.20 -7.18 -3.25
N SER A 24 26.64 -8.40 -3.63
CA SER A 24 27.96 -8.62 -4.22
C SER A 24 28.11 -7.91 -5.56
N TYR A 25 27.06 -7.92 -6.39
CA TYR A 25 27.04 -7.22 -7.67
C TYR A 25 27.16 -5.70 -7.48
N LEU A 26 26.34 -5.09 -6.62
CA LEU A 26 26.37 -3.66 -6.37
C LEU A 26 27.76 -3.19 -5.89
N LEU A 27 28.35 -3.89 -4.91
CA LEU A 27 29.67 -3.56 -4.38
C LEU A 27 30.77 -3.71 -5.45
N SER A 28 30.72 -4.76 -6.27
CA SER A 28 31.69 -4.97 -7.36
C SER A 28 31.61 -3.90 -8.46
N ARG A 29 30.45 -3.24 -8.59
CA ARG A 29 30.18 -2.17 -9.56
C ARG A 29 30.32 -0.75 -8.99
N GLY A 30 30.86 -0.62 -7.78
CA GLY A 30 31.20 0.65 -7.17
C GLY A 30 30.09 1.29 -6.35
N ALA A 31 29.17 0.51 -5.79
CA ALA A 31 28.35 0.95 -4.68
C ALA A 31 29.23 1.15 -3.43
N GLU A 32 28.94 2.17 -2.66
CA GLU A 32 29.65 2.49 -1.42
C GLU A 32 29.12 1.65 -0.25
N LYS A 33 27.82 1.35 -0.26
CA LYS A 33 27.11 0.64 0.81
C LYS A 33 26.01 -0.24 0.23
N ALA A 34 25.94 -1.50 0.67
CA ALA A 34 24.83 -2.40 0.40
C ALA A 34 24.62 -3.30 1.61
N GLU A 35 23.53 -3.08 2.34
CA GLU A 35 23.22 -3.79 3.59
C GLU A 35 21.94 -4.60 3.45
N ILE A 36 21.96 -5.83 3.94
CA ILE A 36 20.80 -6.73 3.95
C ILE A 36 20.12 -6.63 5.32
N THR A 37 18.79 -6.47 5.29
CA THR A 37 17.95 -6.53 6.47
C THR A 37 16.71 -7.39 6.21
N GLU A 38 16.34 -8.20 7.18
CA GLU A 38 15.09 -8.97 7.17
C GLU A 38 13.96 -8.25 7.90
N SER A 39 14.33 -7.27 8.70
CA SER A 39 13.40 -6.50 9.50
C SER A 39 13.57 -5.01 9.24
N LEU A 40 12.48 -4.37 8.89
CA LEU A 40 12.33 -2.93 9.02
C LEU A 40 11.72 -2.57 10.39
N ALA A 41 11.81 -3.48 11.37
CA ALA A 41 11.20 -3.31 12.69
C ALA A 41 11.94 -2.31 13.59
N GLY A 42 13.24 -2.06 13.34
CA GLY A 42 13.88 -0.82 13.83
C GLY A 42 13.35 0.42 13.10
N LEU A 43 12.55 0.21 12.05
CA LEU A 43 11.74 1.15 11.31
C LEU A 43 10.23 0.93 11.59
N ALA A 44 9.87 0.28 12.71
CA ALA A 44 8.46 0.04 13.08
C ALA A 44 7.74 1.36 13.39
N PRO A 45 6.41 1.44 13.27
CA PRO A 45 5.64 2.67 13.41
C PRO A 45 5.60 3.19 14.86
N GLY A 46 6.73 3.45 15.47
CA GLY A 46 6.86 3.99 16.82
C GLY A 46 7.73 5.24 16.87
N ASP A 47 8.78 5.30 16.06
CA ASP A 47 9.65 6.46 15.99
C ASP A 47 10.02 6.81 14.54
N ARG A 48 9.11 7.58 13.91
CA ARG A 48 9.30 8.06 12.52
C ARG A 48 10.57 8.91 12.37
N ALA A 49 11.05 9.55 13.43
CA ALA A 49 12.25 10.38 13.39
C ALA A 49 13.50 9.51 13.32
N GLU A 50 13.59 8.45 14.11
CA GLU A 50 14.69 7.47 14.02
C GLU A 50 14.71 6.75 12.68
N GLN A 51 13.53 6.36 12.18
CA GLN A 51 13.37 5.76 10.85
C GLN A 51 13.90 6.68 9.75
N ALA A 52 13.48 7.93 9.76
CA ALA A 52 13.92 8.92 8.78
C ALA A 52 15.43 9.18 8.88
N ALA A 53 16.01 9.16 10.08
CA ALA A 53 17.44 9.32 10.29
C ALA A 53 18.24 8.15 9.70
N LEU A 54 17.81 6.91 9.98
CA LEU A 54 18.45 5.70 9.44
C LEU A 54 18.37 5.66 7.91
N LEU A 55 17.20 5.98 7.34
CA LEU A 55 16.98 5.94 5.90
C LEU A 55 17.81 7.00 5.14
N LYS A 56 18.22 8.10 5.77
CA LYS A 56 19.14 9.10 5.17
C LYS A 56 20.51 8.54 4.81
N GLU A 57 20.89 7.41 5.39
CA GLU A 57 22.15 6.74 5.07
C GLU A 57 22.10 6.00 3.72
N TYR A 58 20.94 5.87 3.11
CA TYR A 58 20.71 5.11 1.88
C TYR A 58 20.11 5.98 0.78
N ASP A 59 20.36 5.61 -0.47
CA ASP A 59 19.82 6.27 -1.65
C ASP A 59 18.61 5.51 -2.23
N CYS A 60 18.48 4.21 -1.92
CA CYS A 60 17.41 3.37 -2.41
C CYS A 60 17.18 2.16 -1.50
N VAL A 61 15.93 1.75 -1.33
CA VAL A 61 15.55 0.45 -0.76
C VAL A 61 15.26 -0.52 -1.89
N ILE A 62 15.92 -1.68 -1.91
CA ILE A 62 15.62 -2.76 -2.84
C ILE A 62 14.91 -3.87 -2.08
N THR A 63 13.70 -4.24 -2.49
CA THR A 63 12.90 -5.28 -1.85
C THR A 63 12.97 -6.60 -2.62
N PHE A 64 13.02 -7.72 -1.90
CA PHE A 64 13.06 -9.08 -2.45
C PHE A 64 11.80 -9.84 -2.05
N GLY A 65 10.86 -9.93 -2.99
CA GLY A 65 9.54 -10.55 -2.78
C GLY A 65 8.51 -10.04 -3.76
N GLY A 66 7.23 -10.27 -3.48
CA GLY A 66 6.12 -9.73 -4.28
C GLY A 66 5.69 -8.34 -3.82
N ASP A 67 4.53 -7.89 -4.36
CA ASP A 67 3.94 -6.58 -4.05
C ASP A 67 3.75 -6.36 -2.54
N GLY A 68 3.36 -7.38 -1.78
CA GLY A 68 3.23 -7.28 -0.31
C GLY A 68 4.52 -6.90 0.40
N THR A 69 5.71 -7.24 -0.14
CA THR A 69 7.00 -6.81 0.42
C THR A 69 7.25 -5.33 0.16
N ILE A 70 6.87 -4.83 -1.03
CA ILE A 70 6.92 -3.40 -1.36
C ILE A 70 5.98 -2.60 -0.45
N ILE A 71 4.75 -3.08 -0.25
CA ILE A 71 3.75 -2.42 0.61
C ILE A 71 4.28 -2.28 2.05
N ARG A 72 4.91 -3.33 2.58
CA ARG A 72 5.55 -3.26 3.90
C ARG A 72 6.68 -2.24 3.94
N ALA A 73 7.55 -2.23 2.93
CA ALA A 73 8.62 -1.25 2.81
C ALA A 73 8.06 0.17 2.69
N ALA A 74 7.03 0.37 1.88
CA ALA A 74 6.37 1.66 1.66
C ALA A 74 5.87 2.30 2.97
N ARG A 75 5.22 1.51 3.83
CA ARG A 75 4.74 1.98 5.13
C ARG A 75 5.87 2.38 6.08
N CYS A 76 7.00 1.69 6.01
CA CYS A 76 8.18 2.00 6.83
C CYS A 76 8.98 3.17 6.27
N THR A 77 8.95 3.42 4.96
CA THR A 77 9.72 4.49 4.30
C THR A 77 8.90 5.73 4.00
N ALA A 78 7.62 5.73 4.32
CA ALA A 78 6.72 6.86 4.06
C ALA A 78 7.28 8.17 4.64
N GLY A 79 7.29 9.21 3.83
CA GLY A 79 7.82 10.53 4.21
C GLY A 79 9.35 10.67 4.18
N SER A 80 10.11 9.59 3.99
CA SER A 80 11.58 9.66 3.89
C SER A 80 12.11 10.09 2.53
N SER A 81 11.26 10.15 1.52
CA SER A 81 11.60 10.38 0.10
C SER A 81 12.53 9.33 -0.53
N ILE A 82 12.99 8.32 0.21
CA ILE A 82 13.82 7.24 -0.32
C ILE A 82 13.01 6.38 -1.31
N PRO A 83 13.49 6.16 -2.53
CA PRO A 83 12.75 5.35 -3.50
C PRO A 83 12.90 3.85 -3.22
N ILE A 84 11.86 3.10 -3.56
CA ILE A 84 11.80 1.65 -3.44
C ILE A 84 11.87 1.02 -4.83
N ALA A 85 12.74 0.03 -5.00
CA ALA A 85 12.82 -0.84 -6.18
C ALA A 85 12.43 -2.27 -5.80
N GLY A 86 11.43 -2.86 -6.46
CA GLY A 86 10.97 -4.21 -6.17
C GLY A 86 11.52 -5.26 -7.12
N ILE A 87 12.20 -6.29 -6.59
CA ILE A 87 12.59 -7.50 -7.31
C ILE A 87 11.64 -8.62 -6.91
N ASN A 88 10.84 -9.12 -7.87
CA ASN A 88 9.96 -10.24 -7.62
C ASN A 88 10.73 -11.57 -7.72
N LEU A 89 10.36 -12.52 -6.91
CA LEU A 89 10.93 -13.86 -6.88
C LEU A 89 9.95 -14.93 -7.39
N GLY A 90 8.88 -14.49 -7.99
CA GLY A 90 7.82 -15.32 -8.57
C GLY A 90 7.17 -14.63 -9.77
N HIS A 91 5.83 -14.63 -9.82
CA HIS A 91 5.11 -13.94 -10.90
C HIS A 91 5.17 -12.43 -10.74
N LEU A 92 5.46 -11.71 -11.81
CA LEU A 92 5.53 -10.24 -11.84
C LEU A 92 4.25 -9.62 -11.23
N GLY A 93 4.42 -8.76 -10.23
CA GLY A 93 3.34 -7.99 -9.61
C GLY A 93 2.98 -6.72 -10.39
N TYR A 94 2.16 -5.88 -9.77
CA TYR A 94 1.87 -4.53 -10.27
C TYR A 94 2.92 -3.50 -9.82
N LEU A 95 3.57 -3.73 -8.67
CA LEU A 95 4.53 -2.81 -8.07
C LEU A 95 5.99 -3.23 -8.32
N THR A 96 6.24 -4.51 -8.52
CA THR A 96 7.59 -5.03 -8.79
C THR A 96 8.06 -4.67 -10.20
N LEU A 97 9.40 -4.47 -10.36
CA LEU A 97 10.02 -4.02 -11.60
C LEU A 97 10.49 -5.18 -12.48
N VAL A 98 11.07 -6.19 -11.87
CA VAL A 98 11.68 -7.33 -12.54
C VAL A 98 11.32 -8.62 -11.82
N SER A 99 11.18 -9.71 -12.57
CA SER A 99 10.93 -11.05 -12.04
C SER A 99 11.89 -12.09 -12.60
N ASP A 100 12.66 -11.73 -13.63
CA ASP A 100 13.65 -12.58 -14.27
C ASP A 100 15.05 -12.20 -13.80
N GLN A 101 15.85 -13.22 -13.47
CA GLN A 101 17.23 -13.04 -13.01
C GLN A 101 18.09 -12.32 -14.07
N SER A 102 17.83 -12.49 -15.36
CA SER A 102 18.52 -11.78 -16.45
C SER A 102 18.24 -10.25 -16.43
N GLN A 103 17.09 -9.84 -15.93
CA GLN A 103 16.69 -8.42 -15.84
C GLN A 103 17.20 -7.73 -14.57
N ILE A 104 17.61 -8.49 -13.55
CA ILE A 104 18.14 -7.93 -12.31
C ILE A 104 19.37 -7.07 -12.58
N HIS A 105 20.31 -7.54 -13.42
CA HIS A 105 21.50 -6.77 -13.79
C HIS A 105 21.14 -5.42 -14.44
N VAL A 106 20.15 -5.42 -15.33
CA VAL A 106 19.69 -4.20 -16.02
C VAL A 106 19.14 -3.18 -15.01
N LEU A 107 18.35 -3.65 -14.04
CA LEU A 107 17.85 -2.82 -12.96
C LEU A 107 19.00 -2.23 -12.13
N LEU A 108 19.94 -3.07 -11.68
CA LEU A 108 21.05 -2.64 -10.83
C LEU A 108 21.97 -1.64 -11.53
N ASP A 109 22.30 -1.87 -12.80
CA ASP A 109 23.06 -0.94 -13.61
C ASP A 109 22.31 0.38 -13.82
N ALA A 110 20.98 0.35 -14.00
CA ALA A 110 20.17 1.56 -14.10
C ALA A 110 20.18 2.37 -12.79
N LEU A 111 20.09 1.70 -11.63
CA LEU A 111 20.16 2.34 -10.32
C LEU A 111 21.54 2.97 -10.08
N LEU A 112 22.62 2.24 -10.33
CA LEU A 112 24.00 2.74 -10.16
C LEU A 112 24.32 3.94 -11.04
N GLN A 113 23.75 4.00 -12.24
CA GLN A 113 23.97 5.06 -13.25
C GLN A 113 22.89 6.15 -13.24
N ASP A 114 22.00 6.15 -12.24
CA ASP A 114 20.88 7.10 -12.13
C ASP A 114 20.01 7.19 -13.41
N ARG A 115 19.88 6.07 -14.15
CA ARG A 115 19.07 5.94 -15.37
C ARG A 115 17.64 5.43 -15.08
N CYS A 116 17.10 5.79 -13.95
CA CYS A 116 15.73 5.50 -13.54
C CYS A 116 15.01 6.81 -13.19
N SER A 117 13.70 6.75 -13.12
CA SER A 117 12.86 7.81 -12.58
C SER A 117 12.17 7.32 -11.31
N THR A 118 11.59 8.25 -10.57
CA THR A 118 10.76 7.93 -9.41
C THR A 118 9.34 8.41 -9.65
N GLU A 119 8.36 7.62 -9.21
CA GLU A 119 6.95 8.00 -9.15
C GLU A 119 6.51 8.11 -7.71
N LYS A 120 5.90 9.25 -7.37
CA LYS A 120 5.24 9.42 -6.08
C LYS A 120 3.90 8.71 -6.08
N ARG A 121 3.61 7.97 -5.03
CA ARG A 121 2.35 7.29 -4.79
C ARG A 121 1.71 7.90 -3.56
N MET A 122 0.49 8.42 -3.72
CA MET A 122 -0.29 8.87 -2.58
C MET A 122 -0.55 7.71 -1.62
N MET A 123 -0.70 8.02 -0.35
CA MET A 123 -1.09 7.08 0.69
C MET A 123 -2.37 7.59 1.35
N LEU A 124 -3.17 6.67 1.85
CA LEU A 124 -4.26 6.98 2.76
C LEU A 124 -3.77 6.86 4.20
N GLU A 125 -4.39 7.64 5.06
CA GLU A 125 -4.28 7.44 6.50
C GLU A 125 -5.68 7.34 7.12
N GLY A 126 -5.78 6.53 8.18
CA GLY A 126 -7.04 6.32 8.86
C GLY A 126 -6.89 6.27 10.37
N SER A 127 -7.80 6.92 11.07
CA SER A 127 -7.90 6.97 12.52
C SER A 127 -9.27 6.50 12.99
N VAL A 128 -9.35 5.99 14.20
CA VAL A 128 -10.60 5.49 14.81
C VAL A 128 -10.95 6.33 16.02
N TYR A 129 -12.21 6.72 16.09
CA TYR A 129 -12.80 7.49 17.19
C TYR A 129 -14.00 6.76 17.79
N THR A 130 -14.25 6.95 19.09
CA THR A 130 -15.49 6.52 19.74
C THR A 130 -16.66 7.41 19.32
N SER A 131 -17.90 7.05 19.69
CA SER A 131 -19.08 7.91 19.55
C SER A 131 -18.95 9.25 20.27
N GLY A 132 -18.09 9.35 21.27
CA GLY A 132 -17.77 10.58 22.00
C GLY A 132 -16.56 11.35 21.46
N ASP A 133 -16.14 11.09 20.23
CA ASP A 133 -14.98 11.72 19.56
C ASP A 133 -13.62 11.53 20.28
N ALA A 134 -13.52 10.56 21.17
CA ALA A 134 -12.23 10.19 21.76
C ALA A 134 -11.45 9.32 20.77
N LEU A 135 -10.17 9.69 20.54
CA LEU A 135 -9.27 8.91 19.68
C LEU A 135 -9.00 7.53 20.31
N VAL A 136 -9.35 6.47 19.58
CA VAL A 136 -9.13 5.07 20.00
C VAL A 136 -7.79 4.54 19.46
N SER A 137 -7.40 5.01 18.29
CA SER A 137 -6.23 4.52 17.59
C SER A 137 -5.55 5.62 16.81
N GLU A 138 -4.23 5.73 16.99
CA GLU A 138 -3.40 6.57 16.14
C GLU A 138 -3.54 6.24 14.67
N SER A 139 -3.30 7.23 13.83
CA SER A 139 -3.36 7.12 12.39
C SER A 139 -2.43 6.02 11.85
N GLN A 140 -2.96 5.21 10.94
CA GLN A 140 -2.22 4.18 10.23
C GLN A 140 -2.23 4.48 8.73
N LEU A 141 -1.12 4.17 8.06
CA LEU A 141 -0.93 4.39 6.63
C LEU A 141 -1.30 3.17 5.80
N SER A 142 -1.85 3.42 4.60
CA SER A 142 -2.03 2.42 3.56
C SER A 142 -1.52 2.93 2.21
N LEU A 143 -0.79 2.08 1.50
CA LEU A 143 -0.40 2.33 0.11
C LEU A 143 -1.51 1.91 -0.86
N ASN A 144 -2.18 0.79 -0.59
CA ASN A 144 -3.27 0.28 -1.43
C ASN A 144 -4.64 0.74 -0.93
N GLU A 145 -5.08 0.19 0.21
CA GLU A 145 -6.44 0.42 0.68
C GLU A 145 -6.61 0.28 2.20
N ILE A 146 -7.65 0.92 2.69
CA ILE A 146 -8.23 0.72 4.02
C ILE A 146 -9.54 -0.03 3.83
N VAL A 147 -9.69 -1.18 4.48
CA VAL A 147 -10.86 -2.05 4.36
C VAL A 147 -11.56 -2.15 5.70
N ILE A 148 -12.86 -1.88 5.68
CA ILE A 148 -13.76 -2.15 6.79
C ILE A 148 -14.67 -3.28 6.37
N SER A 149 -14.67 -4.39 7.11
CA SER A 149 -15.45 -5.57 6.75
C SER A 149 -16.08 -6.23 7.96
N ARG A 150 -17.18 -6.97 7.72
CA ARG A 150 -17.80 -7.81 8.75
C ARG A 150 -16.81 -8.85 9.28
N LYS A 151 -16.94 -9.21 10.53
CA LYS A 151 -16.22 -10.32 11.17
C LYS A 151 -17.03 -11.63 11.13
N SER A 152 -18.34 -11.51 11.28
CA SER A 152 -19.24 -12.67 11.23
C SER A 152 -19.41 -13.17 9.79
N THR A 153 -19.57 -14.46 9.62
CA THR A 153 -19.92 -15.09 8.34
C THR A 153 -21.41 -14.90 7.98
N ALA A 154 -22.25 -14.55 8.95
CA ALA A 154 -23.67 -14.33 8.78
C ALA A 154 -24.02 -12.84 8.87
N GLY A 155 -24.94 -12.41 7.99
CA GLY A 155 -25.44 -11.04 7.96
C GLY A 155 -24.52 -10.03 7.26
N ALA A 156 -25.08 -8.90 6.86
CA ALA A 156 -24.36 -7.76 6.34
C ALA A 156 -24.29 -6.66 7.42
N VAL A 157 -23.33 -5.78 7.33
CA VAL A 157 -23.17 -4.64 8.24
C VAL A 157 -23.72 -3.38 7.57
N ASP A 158 -24.38 -2.54 8.37
CA ASP A 158 -24.80 -1.23 7.94
C ASP A 158 -23.65 -0.23 8.17
N PHE A 159 -23.33 0.52 7.11
CA PHE A 159 -22.30 1.56 7.12
C PHE A 159 -22.91 2.88 6.71
N CYS A 160 -22.82 3.91 7.55
CA CYS A 160 -23.16 5.28 7.16
C CYS A 160 -21.88 5.98 6.68
N VAL A 161 -21.91 6.53 5.47
CA VAL A 161 -20.77 7.20 4.84
C VAL A 161 -21.02 8.68 4.73
N MET A 162 -20.09 9.46 5.26
CA MET A 162 -20.05 10.92 5.12
C MET A 162 -18.80 11.31 4.31
N VAL A 163 -18.91 12.36 3.51
CA VAL A 163 -17.79 12.96 2.79
C VAL A 163 -17.77 14.45 3.08
N ASN A 164 -16.67 14.95 3.63
CA ASN A 164 -16.51 16.34 4.07
C ASN A 164 -17.65 16.81 5.00
N GLY A 165 -18.10 15.91 5.87
CA GLY A 165 -19.21 16.16 6.77
C GLY A 165 -20.61 16.11 6.15
N ALA A 166 -20.73 15.88 4.83
CA ALA A 166 -22.02 15.70 4.16
C ALA A 166 -22.36 14.21 4.05
N PHE A 167 -23.61 13.87 4.31
CA PHE A 167 -24.10 12.49 4.11
C PHE A 167 -24.01 12.08 2.64
N LEU A 168 -23.35 10.95 2.36
CA LEU A 168 -23.24 10.38 1.03
C LEU A 168 -24.26 9.27 0.82
N ASN A 169 -24.21 8.22 1.64
CA ASN A 169 -25.05 7.04 1.50
C ASN A 169 -24.98 6.13 2.74
N GLU A 170 -26.00 5.26 2.86
CA GLU A 170 -25.95 4.10 3.73
C GLU A 170 -25.76 2.83 2.90
N TYR A 171 -24.82 1.98 3.31
CA TYR A 171 -24.57 0.70 2.67
C TYR A 171 -24.85 -0.44 3.64
N LYS A 172 -25.66 -1.39 3.21
CA LYS A 172 -25.76 -2.69 3.84
C LYS A 172 -24.90 -3.66 3.01
N ALA A 173 -23.74 -4.06 3.53
CA ALA A 173 -22.71 -4.74 2.74
C ALA A 173 -21.84 -5.68 3.60
N ASP A 174 -21.05 -6.53 2.95
CA ASP A 174 -19.99 -7.30 3.62
C ASP A 174 -18.84 -6.40 4.07
N GLY A 175 -18.67 -5.24 3.46
CA GLY A 175 -17.65 -4.26 3.80
C GLY A 175 -17.60 -3.08 2.84
N ILE A 176 -16.64 -2.18 3.11
CA ILE A 176 -16.31 -1.04 2.27
C ILE A 176 -14.78 -0.98 2.13
N ILE A 177 -14.34 -0.73 0.91
CA ILE A 177 -12.92 -0.48 0.57
C ILE A 177 -12.78 1.00 0.27
N ILE A 178 -11.81 1.65 0.92
CA ILE A 178 -11.33 2.97 0.54
C ILE A 178 -9.92 2.78 -0.03
N SER A 179 -9.78 2.98 -1.34
CA SER A 179 -8.57 2.64 -2.09
C SER A 179 -7.88 3.86 -2.66
N THR A 180 -6.55 3.81 -2.70
CA THR A 180 -5.72 4.71 -3.51
C THR A 180 -5.76 4.28 -4.98
N PRO A 181 -5.27 5.11 -5.92
CA PRO A 181 -5.06 4.69 -7.30
C PRO A 181 -4.09 3.50 -7.42
N THR A 182 -3.07 3.42 -6.57
CA THR A 182 -2.16 2.26 -6.49
C THR A 182 -2.92 0.99 -6.12
N GLY A 183 -3.80 1.05 -5.13
CA GLY A 183 -4.65 -0.06 -4.68
C GLY A 183 -5.79 -0.43 -5.64
N SER A 184 -6.04 0.40 -6.66
CA SER A 184 -7.10 0.12 -7.64
C SER A 184 -6.95 -1.24 -8.34
N THR A 185 -5.72 -1.76 -8.42
CA THR A 185 -5.40 -3.08 -8.99
C THR A 185 -5.28 -4.20 -7.94
N ALA A 186 -5.54 -3.90 -6.66
CA ALA A 186 -5.50 -4.85 -5.55
C ALA A 186 -6.92 -5.33 -5.17
N TYR A 187 -7.30 -5.27 -3.90
CA TYR A 187 -8.61 -5.77 -3.46
C TYR A 187 -9.77 -4.98 -4.05
N ASN A 188 -9.59 -3.69 -4.31
CA ASN A 188 -10.55 -2.87 -5.04
C ASN A 188 -10.98 -3.51 -6.37
N LEU A 189 -10.01 -4.04 -7.17
CA LEU A 189 -10.32 -4.70 -8.44
C LEU A 189 -11.14 -5.96 -8.23
N SER A 190 -10.80 -6.79 -7.23
CA SER A 190 -11.53 -8.01 -6.89
C SER A 190 -12.97 -7.73 -6.44
N ALA A 191 -13.20 -6.58 -5.81
CA ALA A 191 -14.53 -6.11 -5.40
C ALA A 191 -15.34 -5.44 -6.54
N GLY A 192 -14.77 -5.36 -7.75
CA GLY A 192 -15.44 -4.77 -8.93
C GLY A 192 -15.21 -3.27 -9.08
N GLY A 193 -14.25 -2.70 -8.34
CA GLY A 193 -13.86 -1.30 -8.50
C GLY A 193 -13.08 -1.03 -9.79
N PRO A 194 -12.98 0.23 -10.23
CA PRO A 194 -12.28 0.62 -11.45
C PRO A 194 -10.76 0.49 -11.31
N ILE A 195 -10.08 0.25 -12.43
CA ILE A 195 -8.63 0.41 -12.56
C ILE A 195 -8.36 1.88 -12.82
N VAL A 196 -7.43 2.45 -12.06
CA VAL A 196 -7.04 3.86 -12.11
C VAL A 196 -5.54 3.98 -12.32
N ASP A 197 -5.11 5.00 -13.07
CA ASP A 197 -3.69 5.33 -13.20
C ASP A 197 -3.10 5.59 -11.81
N PRO A 198 -2.04 4.88 -11.41
CA PRO A 198 -1.50 4.96 -10.05
C PRO A 198 -0.88 6.31 -9.69
N THR A 199 -0.67 7.19 -10.67
CA THR A 199 -0.18 8.56 -10.47
C THR A 199 -1.30 9.60 -10.32
N ALA A 200 -2.55 9.19 -10.53
CA ALA A 200 -3.71 10.06 -10.32
C ALA A 200 -3.88 10.42 -8.83
N ARG A 201 -4.54 11.56 -8.58
CA ARG A 201 -4.87 12.01 -7.22
C ARG A 201 -6.38 11.91 -6.99
N MET A 202 -6.79 10.76 -6.49
CA MET A 202 -8.19 10.46 -6.17
C MET A 202 -8.29 9.32 -5.16
N THR A 203 -9.45 9.21 -4.54
CA THR A 203 -9.80 8.12 -3.62
C THR A 203 -10.98 7.35 -4.19
N ILE A 204 -10.96 6.03 -4.08
CA ILE A 204 -12.01 5.15 -4.61
C ILE A 204 -12.72 4.50 -3.44
N LEU A 205 -14.03 4.69 -3.34
CA LEU A 205 -14.90 4.00 -2.40
C LEU A 205 -15.60 2.87 -3.15
N THR A 206 -15.39 1.63 -2.73
CA THR A 206 -15.99 0.43 -3.35
C THR A 206 -16.67 -0.41 -2.28
N PRO A 207 -18.01 -0.60 -2.34
CA PRO A 207 -18.71 -1.49 -1.44
C PRO A 207 -18.43 -2.97 -1.80
N ILE A 208 -18.30 -3.83 -0.79
CA ILE A 208 -18.09 -5.28 -0.96
C ILE A 208 -19.44 -5.97 -0.82
N CYS A 209 -19.90 -6.64 -1.88
CA CYS A 209 -21.16 -7.38 -1.90
C CYS A 209 -22.36 -6.61 -1.30
N PRO A 210 -22.65 -5.37 -1.71
CA PRO A 210 -23.74 -4.60 -1.14
C PRO A 210 -25.09 -5.21 -1.46
N HIS A 211 -26.02 -5.15 -0.49
CA HIS A 211 -27.42 -5.59 -0.64
C HIS A 211 -28.29 -4.50 -1.29
N ALA A 212 -27.75 -3.74 -2.21
CA ALA A 212 -28.44 -2.66 -2.92
C ALA A 212 -28.41 -2.87 -4.42
N LEU A 213 -29.34 -2.25 -5.14
CA LEU A 213 -29.35 -2.25 -6.60
C LEU A 213 -28.16 -1.47 -7.17
N ASN A 214 -27.76 -0.39 -6.50
CA ASN A 214 -26.56 0.38 -6.86
C ASN A 214 -25.32 -0.21 -6.18
N ARG A 215 -24.45 -0.83 -6.98
CA ARG A 215 -23.18 -1.44 -6.56
C ARG A 215 -21.98 -0.66 -7.05
N SER A 216 -22.20 0.55 -7.57
CA SER A 216 -21.15 1.34 -8.20
C SER A 216 -20.13 1.80 -7.19
N SER A 217 -18.85 1.75 -7.59
CA SER A 217 -17.80 2.47 -6.88
C SER A 217 -17.95 3.96 -7.11
N ILE A 218 -17.55 4.75 -6.12
CA ILE A 218 -17.55 6.22 -6.17
C ILE A 218 -16.10 6.68 -6.19
N VAL A 219 -15.76 7.53 -7.15
CA VAL A 219 -14.44 8.17 -7.24
C VAL A 219 -14.56 9.56 -6.67
N LEU A 220 -13.75 9.87 -5.69
CA LEU A 220 -13.69 11.12 -4.94
C LEU A 220 -12.35 11.81 -5.20
N LYS A 221 -12.25 13.08 -4.90
CA LYS A 221 -10.96 13.79 -4.92
C LYS A 221 -10.06 13.23 -3.81
N ALA A 222 -8.74 13.33 -3.99
CA ALA A 222 -7.79 12.90 -2.97
C ALA A 222 -7.95 13.70 -1.66
N GLU A 223 -8.30 14.97 -1.77
CA GLU A 223 -8.48 15.89 -0.64
C GLU A 223 -9.78 15.66 0.15
N ASP A 224 -10.71 14.84 -0.37
CA ASP A 224 -11.97 14.57 0.32
C ASP A 224 -11.75 13.69 1.55
N MET A 225 -12.32 14.09 2.67
CA MET A 225 -12.29 13.36 3.94
C MET A 225 -13.51 12.44 4.03
N ILE A 226 -13.27 11.18 4.32
CA ILE A 226 -14.31 10.16 4.40
C ILE A 226 -14.47 9.72 5.86
N ASP A 227 -15.68 9.84 6.40
CA ASP A 227 -16.05 9.26 7.68
C ASP A 227 -16.97 8.06 7.45
N LEU A 228 -16.56 6.91 8.00
CA LEU A 228 -17.37 5.70 8.05
C LEU A 228 -17.87 5.53 9.49
N LEU A 229 -19.19 5.59 9.64
CA LEU A 229 -19.86 5.46 10.94
C LEU A 229 -20.45 4.06 11.04
N ILE A 230 -20.12 3.35 12.10
CA ILE A 230 -20.73 2.08 12.45
C ILE A 230 -21.89 2.37 13.39
N PRO A 231 -23.14 2.04 13.04
CA PRO A 231 -24.29 2.29 13.90
C PRO A 231 -24.12 1.64 15.29
N GLU A 232 -24.58 2.31 16.34
CA GLU A 232 -24.62 1.74 17.70
C GLU A 232 -25.49 0.47 17.77
N THR A 233 -26.46 0.38 16.88
CA THR A 233 -27.38 -0.77 16.74
C THR A 233 -26.76 -1.96 16.01
N ALA A 234 -25.53 -1.85 15.51
CA ALA A 234 -24.84 -2.97 14.86
C ALA A 234 -24.67 -4.13 15.85
N SER A 235 -25.04 -5.34 15.43
CA SER A 235 -24.98 -6.53 16.29
C SER A 235 -23.58 -7.00 16.59
N ASP A 236 -22.63 -6.70 15.71
CA ASP A 236 -21.25 -7.21 15.77
C ASP A 236 -20.22 -6.10 15.51
N SER A 237 -19.02 -6.29 16.07
CA SER A 237 -17.85 -5.50 15.71
C SER A 237 -17.43 -5.78 14.27
N VAL A 238 -16.84 -4.78 13.61
CA VAL A 238 -16.26 -4.92 12.28
C VAL A 238 -14.73 -5.03 12.37
N SER A 239 -14.12 -5.57 11.33
CA SER A 239 -12.67 -5.60 11.17
C SER A 239 -12.23 -4.43 10.31
N LEU A 240 -11.28 -3.64 10.79
CA LEU A 240 -10.59 -2.60 10.04
C LEU A 240 -9.19 -3.09 9.68
N SER A 241 -8.81 -3.02 8.42
CA SER A 241 -7.47 -3.40 7.98
C SER A 241 -6.82 -2.34 7.10
N PHE A 242 -5.50 -2.24 7.20
CA PHE A 242 -4.64 -1.34 6.44
C PHE A 242 -3.69 -2.20 5.60
N ASP A 243 -3.85 -2.19 4.29
CA ASP A 243 -3.11 -3.05 3.32
C ASP A 243 -3.13 -4.54 3.71
N GLY A 244 -4.19 -5.01 4.34
CA GLY A 244 -4.35 -6.38 4.82
C GLY A 244 -3.39 -6.82 5.95
N ALA A 245 -2.48 -5.95 6.40
CA ALA A 245 -1.40 -6.31 7.34
C ALA A 245 -1.70 -5.93 8.80
N VAL A 246 -2.38 -4.81 9.04
CA VAL A 246 -2.79 -4.36 10.38
C VAL A 246 -4.30 -4.53 10.47
N GLN A 247 -4.74 -5.34 11.43
CA GLN A 247 -6.16 -5.57 11.66
C GLN A 247 -6.54 -5.08 13.06
N ARG A 248 -7.70 -4.44 13.16
CA ARG A 248 -8.27 -3.93 14.40
C ARG A 248 -9.76 -4.24 14.46
N ASP A 249 -10.22 -4.55 15.63
CA ASP A 249 -11.65 -4.72 15.92
C ASP A 249 -12.26 -3.36 16.26
N ILE A 250 -13.28 -2.97 15.51
CA ILE A 250 -14.00 -1.72 15.66
C ILE A 250 -15.37 -2.00 16.24
N GLN A 251 -15.67 -1.36 17.35
CA GLN A 251 -16.94 -1.53 18.06
C GLN A 251 -18.07 -0.72 17.40
N PRO A 252 -19.33 -1.17 17.54
CA PRO A 252 -20.48 -0.33 17.23
C PRO A 252 -20.39 1.06 17.85
N GLY A 253 -20.92 2.07 17.18
CA GLY A 253 -20.83 3.47 17.58
C GLY A 253 -19.51 4.17 17.21
N SER A 254 -18.53 3.45 16.67
CA SER A 254 -17.26 4.05 16.28
C SER A 254 -17.35 4.78 14.93
N ARG A 255 -16.48 5.78 14.76
CA ARG A 255 -16.22 6.49 13.53
C ARG A 255 -14.81 6.23 13.04
N ILE A 256 -14.68 5.82 11.78
CA ILE A 256 -13.40 5.66 11.09
C ILE A 256 -13.22 6.87 10.18
N HIS A 257 -12.19 7.68 10.44
CA HIS A 257 -11.85 8.87 9.68
C HIS A 257 -10.71 8.57 8.73
N ILE A 258 -10.91 8.76 7.43
CA ILE A 258 -9.97 8.37 6.36
C ILE A 258 -9.77 9.54 5.42
N GLY A 259 -8.51 9.81 5.08
CA GLY A 259 -8.14 10.84 4.10
C GLY A 259 -6.80 10.57 3.44
N GLU A 260 -6.41 11.47 2.53
CA GLU A 260 -5.07 11.47 1.96
C GLU A 260 -4.05 11.81 3.05
N SER A 261 -3.00 11.04 3.15
CA SER A 261 -1.87 11.37 4.03
C SER A 261 -0.97 12.42 3.39
N GLU A 262 -0.38 13.29 4.21
CA GLU A 262 0.71 14.17 3.76
C GLU A 262 1.96 13.38 3.35
N LEU A 263 2.06 12.14 3.80
CA LEU A 263 3.16 11.25 3.49
C LEU A 263 2.89 10.51 2.18
N TYR A 264 3.94 10.27 1.42
CA TYR A 264 3.89 9.53 0.16
C TYR A 264 5.00 8.48 0.12
N THR A 265 4.85 7.52 -0.78
CA THR A 265 5.89 6.55 -1.12
C THR A 265 6.46 6.86 -2.50
N SER A 266 7.78 6.76 -2.66
CA SER A 266 8.46 6.88 -3.94
C SER A 266 8.81 5.50 -4.49
N LEU A 267 8.35 5.17 -5.69
CA LEU A 267 8.70 3.93 -6.37
C LEU A 267 9.63 4.20 -7.55
N ILE A 268 10.63 3.34 -7.73
CA ILE A 268 11.50 3.38 -8.92
C ILE A 268 10.71 2.94 -10.14
N CYS A 269 10.95 3.65 -11.26
CA CYS A 269 10.44 3.30 -12.57
C CYS A 269 11.59 3.18 -13.57
N LEU A 270 11.60 2.07 -14.32
CA LEU A 270 12.53 1.89 -15.45
C LEU A 270 11.97 2.52 -16.71
N LYS A 271 12.85 3.12 -17.55
CA LYS A 271 12.46 3.65 -18.85
C LYS A 271 11.83 2.54 -19.71
N GLY A 272 10.63 2.81 -20.22
CA GLY A 272 9.88 1.87 -21.07
C GLY A 272 8.87 0.98 -20.36
N GLY A 273 8.84 0.95 -19.02
CA GLY A 273 7.80 0.29 -18.23
C GLY A 273 6.63 1.24 -17.97
N SER A 274 5.58 1.20 -18.78
CA SER A 274 4.38 2.00 -18.53
C SER A 274 3.33 1.22 -17.73
N PHE A 275 2.49 1.95 -16.99
CA PHE A 275 1.30 1.39 -16.32
C PHE A 275 0.44 0.59 -17.31
N LEU A 276 0.20 1.15 -18.51
CA LEU A 276 -0.60 0.49 -19.55
C LEU A 276 0.01 -0.82 -20.03
N SER A 277 1.35 -0.90 -20.13
CA SER A 277 2.01 -2.16 -20.51
C SER A 277 1.84 -3.24 -19.44
N ARG A 278 1.87 -2.87 -18.16
CA ARG A 278 1.63 -3.79 -17.03
C ARG A 278 0.18 -4.28 -17.01
N ILE A 279 -0.79 -3.38 -17.16
CA ILE A 279 -2.21 -3.76 -17.24
C ILE A 279 -2.42 -4.71 -18.40
N ARG A 280 -1.94 -4.38 -19.61
CA ARG A 280 -2.09 -5.24 -20.78
C ARG A 280 -1.54 -6.65 -20.53
N SER A 281 -0.34 -6.76 -19.98
CA SER A 281 0.26 -8.08 -19.67
C SER A 281 -0.54 -8.88 -18.66
N LYS A 282 -1.21 -8.22 -17.70
CA LYS A 282 -2.04 -8.87 -16.68
C LYS A 282 -3.42 -9.26 -17.18
N LEU A 283 -4.06 -8.40 -17.98
CA LEU A 283 -5.38 -8.68 -18.56
C LEU A 283 -5.35 -9.74 -19.67
N THR A 284 -4.20 -9.91 -20.37
CA THR A 284 -4.04 -10.92 -21.41
C THR A 284 -3.53 -12.27 -20.87
N ALA A 285 -3.13 -12.34 -19.61
CA ALA A 285 -2.69 -13.59 -18.95
C ALA A 285 -3.84 -14.36 -18.27
N LEU A 286 -5.07 -13.88 -18.43
CA LEU A 286 -6.33 -14.54 -18.05
C LEU A 286 -6.93 -15.22 -19.29
#